data_86dce0da4b392214c87132acd31b7526
#
_entry.id   86dce0da4b392214c87132acd31b7526
#
_cell.length_a   1.000
_cell.length_b   1.000
_cell.length_c   1.000
_cell.angle_alpha   90.00
_cell.angle_beta   90.00
_cell.angle_gamma   90.00
#
_symmetry.space_group_name_H-M   'P 1'
#
loop_
_entity.id
_entity.type
_entity.pdbx_description
1 polymer ?
#
loop_
_entity_poly.entity_id
_entity_poly.type
_entity_poly.pdbx_seq_one_letter_code
_entity_poly.pdbx_strand_id
1 'polypeptide(L)'
;MSIKKIIIGSLLLGAAIIVSSFYLVFRTKTEDLSNKFPYNTIINKTLITKHECYITIHQHSLENPYILDLTNSNFYETNKPIYKLPIGTLLNIEKTKAFTTPVSGSTHFIVLGNVYIPELKETVKFEFFWG
;
A
#
# COMPACT_ATOMS: atom_id res chain seq x y z
N MET A 1 -9.20 32.91 39.69
CA MET A 1 -9.08 32.65 38.26
C MET A 1 -10.19 33.40 37.54
N SER A 2 -9.88 34.15 36.51
CA SER A 2 -10.90 34.92 35.79
C SER A 2 -11.76 34.02 34.92
N ILE A 3 -13.03 34.36 34.82
CA ILE A 3 -14.02 33.66 33.96
C ILE A 3 -13.52 33.60 32.49
N LYS A 4 -12.87 34.65 32.00
CA LYS A 4 -12.28 34.68 30.65
C LYS A 4 -11.27 33.60 30.41
N LYS A 5 -10.39 33.32 31.39
CA LYS A 5 -9.40 32.25 31.28
C LYS A 5 -10.02 30.86 31.23
N ILE A 6 -11.08 30.65 32.00
CA ILE A 6 -11.83 29.40 32.01
C ILE A 6 -12.52 29.18 30.67
N ILE A 7 -13.15 30.20 30.10
CA ILE A 7 -13.82 30.13 28.80
C ILE A 7 -12.80 29.82 27.69
N ILE A 8 -11.68 30.52 27.65
CA ILE A 8 -10.62 30.30 26.65
C ILE A 8 -10.06 28.88 26.77
N GLY A 9 -9.77 28.42 27.99
CA GLY A 9 -9.28 27.05 28.24
C GLY A 9 -10.29 25.99 27.77
N SER A 10 -11.58 26.20 28.02
CA SER A 10 -12.64 25.27 27.59
C SER A 10 -12.78 25.24 26.05
N LEU A 11 -12.65 26.39 25.39
CA LEU A 11 -12.71 26.45 23.92
C LEU A 11 -11.50 25.76 23.28
N LEU A 12 -10.30 25.96 23.83
CA LEU A 12 -9.09 25.31 23.34
C LEU A 12 -9.17 23.79 23.52
N LEU A 13 -9.64 23.30 24.66
CA LEU A 13 -9.82 21.87 24.92
C LEU A 13 -10.84 21.26 23.96
N GLY A 14 -11.97 21.92 23.74
CA GLY A 14 -13.00 21.50 22.81
C GLY A 14 -12.47 21.42 21.38
N ALA A 15 -11.72 22.42 20.93
CA ALA A 15 -11.09 22.43 19.62
C ALA A 15 -10.08 21.28 19.47
N ALA A 16 -9.25 21.02 20.49
CA ALA A 16 -8.31 19.91 20.48
C ALA A 16 -9.00 18.54 20.37
N ILE A 17 -10.11 18.34 21.06
CA ILE A 17 -10.91 17.11 20.99
C ILE A 17 -11.48 16.94 19.57
N ILE A 18 -12.04 17.99 18.99
CA ILE A 18 -12.61 17.94 17.64
C ILE A 18 -11.53 17.60 16.61
N VAL A 19 -10.39 18.27 16.64
CA VAL A 19 -9.28 18.02 15.71
C VAL A 19 -8.75 16.59 15.86
N SER A 20 -8.59 16.10 17.08
CA SER A 20 -8.15 14.74 17.35
C SER A 20 -9.16 13.71 16.81
N SER A 21 -10.46 13.96 16.98
CA SER A 21 -11.52 13.09 16.46
C SER A 21 -11.50 13.03 14.94
N PHE A 22 -11.37 14.17 14.26
CA PHE A 22 -11.22 14.22 12.81
C PHE A 22 -9.98 13.47 12.32
N TYR A 23 -8.85 13.64 12.99
CA TYR A 23 -7.62 12.93 12.66
C TYR A 23 -7.80 11.42 12.75
N LEU A 24 -8.44 10.90 13.80
CA LEU A 24 -8.69 9.48 13.97
C LEU A 24 -9.67 8.91 12.94
N VAL A 25 -10.69 9.69 12.57
CA VAL A 25 -11.71 9.27 11.59
C VAL A 25 -11.15 9.26 10.16
N PHE A 26 -10.33 10.26 9.80
CA PHE A 26 -9.79 10.41 8.44
C PHE A 26 -8.42 9.75 8.23
N ARG A 27 -7.90 9.08 9.24
CA ARG A 27 -6.63 8.37 9.16
C ARG A 27 -6.79 7.05 8.41
N THR A 28 -5.91 6.79 7.45
CA THR A 28 -5.81 5.47 6.84
C THR A 28 -5.27 4.48 7.87
N LYS A 29 -6.00 3.38 8.08
CA LYS A 29 -5.58 2.30 8.97
C LYS A 29 -4.74 1.31 8.18
N THR A 30 -3.56 0.97 8.71
CA THR A 30 -2.66 -0.02 8.13
C THR A 30 -2.52 -1.18 9.10
N GLU A 31 -2.69 -2.40 8.59
CA GLU A 31 -2.49 -3.63 9.37
C GLU A 31 -1.49 -4.53 8.65
N ASP A 32 -0.49 -5.02 9.39
CA ASP A 32 0.45 -6.01 8.88
C ASP A 32 -0.18 -7.40 9.01
N LEU A 33 -0.39 -8.07 7.88
CA LEU A 33 -0.99 -9.40 7.81
C LEU A 33 0.05 -10.51 7.64
N SER A 34 1.34 -10.19 7.68
CA SER A 34 2.41 -11.14 7.37
C SER A 34 2.42 -12.38 8.27
N ASN A 35 1.87 -12.27 9.48
CA ASN A 35 1.78 -13.36 10.44
C ASN A 35 0.40 -14.04 10.49
N LYS A 36 -0.55 -13.59 9.68
CA LYS A 36 -1.93 -14.10 9.68
C LYS A 36 -2.17 -15.07 8.52
N PHE A 37 -2.86 -16.16 8.82
CA PHE A 37 -3.32 -17.11 7.79
C PHE A 37 -4.45 -16.45 6.96
N PRO A 38 -4.52 -16.60 5.64
CA PRO A 38 -3.61 -17.39 4.76
C PRO A 38 -2.37 -16.62 4.29
N TYR A 39 -2.22 -15.36 4.63
CA TYR A 39 -1.16 -14.47 4.10
C TYR A 39 0.24 -14.90 4.52
N ASN A 40 0.38 -15.51 5.68
CA ASN A 40 1.66 -16.03 6.18
C ASN A 40 2.23 -17.18 5.34
N THR A 41 1.41 -17.81 4.51
CA THR A 41 1.85 -18.94 3.68
C THR A 41 2.76 -18.54 2.54
N ILE A 42 2.74 -17.26 2.12
CA ILE A 42 3.55 -16.75 1.01
C ILE A 42 4.74 -15.90 1.47
N ILE A 43 4.81 -15.54 2.75
CA ILE A 43 5.87 -14.67 3.27
C ILE A 43 7.21 -15.38 3.24
N ASN A 44 8.26 -14.66 2.85
CA ASN A 44 9.62 -15.16 2.67
C ASN A 44 9.74 -16.31 1.66
N LYS A 45 8.77 -16.45 0.78
CA LYS A 45 8.79 -17.44 -0.29
C LYS A 45 9.09 -16.77 -1.63
N THR A 46 9.68 -17.55 -2.51
CA THR A 46 9.88 -17.19 -3.90
C THR A 46 8.72 -17.74 -4.72
N LEU A 47 7.98 -16.86 -5.37
CA LEU A 47 6.90 -17.23 -6.28
C LEU A 47 7.37 -17.13 -7.71
N ILE A 48 6.75 -17.91 -8.59
CA ILE A 48 7.07 -17.91 -10.03
C ILE A 48 5.87 -17.36 -10.78
N THR A 49 6.11 -16.43 -11.69
CA THR A 49 5.04 -15.88 -12.55
C THR A 49 4.56 -16.94 -13.54
N LYS A 50 3.25 -17.16 -13.62
CA LYS A 50 2.61 -18.05 -14.59
C LYS A 50 2.10 -17.32 -15.82
N HIS A 51 2.04 -16.01 -15.76
CA HIS A 51 1.66 -15.12 -16.84
C HIS A 51 2.68 -14.02 -17.01
N GLU A 52 2.68 -13.37 -18.17
CA GLU A 52 3.46 -12.16 -18.34
C GLU A 52 2.93 -11.08 -17.39
N CYS A 53 3.83 -10.42 -16.68
CA CYS A 53 3.54 -9.36 -15.75
C CYS A 53 4.27 -8.09 -16.15
N TYR A 54 3.80 -6.95 -15.66
CA TYR A 54 4.38 -5.64 -15.95
C TYR A 54 4.72 -4.92 -14.67
N ILE A 55 5.89 -4.29 -14.63
CA ILE A 55 6.27 -3.36 -13.57
C ILE A 55 5.95 -1.96 -14.06
N THR A 56 5.11 -1.25 -13.32
CA THR A 56 4.67 0.10 -13.66
C THR A 56 4.93 1.06 -12.50
N ILE A 57 5.09 2.35 -12.83
CA ILE A 57 5.04 3.41 -11.81
C ILE A 57 3.60 3.90 -11.72
N HIS A 58 3.08 3.93 -10.50
CA HIS A 58 1.75 4.45 -10.24
C HIS A 58 1.79 5.61 -9.25
N GLN A 59 1.05 6.68 -9.54
CA GLN A 59 1.00 7.87 -8.67
C GLN A 59 0.40 7.58 -7.29
N HIS A 60 -0.40 6.53 -7.19
CA HIS A 60 -1.11 6.14 -5.97
C HIS A 60 -0.54 4.89 -5.32
N SER A 61 0.74 4.61 -5.53
CA SER A 61 1.40 3.55 -4.79
C SER A 61 1.37 3.85 -3.29
N LEU A 62 1.11 2.83 -2.47
CA LEU A 62 0.91 3.01 -1.04
C LEU A 62 2.21 2.96 -0.25
N GLU A 63 3.13 2.09 -0.63
CA GLU A 63 4.39 1.89 0.11
C GLU A 63 5.59 1.74 -0.82
N ASN A 64 5.49 0.88 -1.84
CA ASN A 64 6.58 0.64 -2.78
C ASN A 64 6.44 1.51 -4.02
N PRO A 65 7.57 1.88 -4.67
CA PRO A 65 7.54 2.80 -5.81
C PRO A 65 6.93 2.20 -7.07
N TYR A 66 6.93 0.87 -7.20
CA TYR A 66 6.45 0.16 -8.38
C TYR A 66 5.23 -0.68 -8.08
N ILE A 67 4.39 -0.88 -9.08
CA ILE A 67 3.24 -1.78 -9.03
C ILE A 67 3.48 -2.94 -9.97
N LEU A 68 3.20 -4.15 -9.49
CA LEU A 68 3.14 -5.34 -10.31
C LEU A 68 1.72 -5.46 -10.88
N ASP A 69 1.61 -5.41 -12.19
CA ASP A 69 0.35 -5.53 -12.90
C ASP A 69 0.33 -6.82 -13.74
N LEU A 70 -0.78 -7.53 -13.70
CA LEU A 70 -0.96 -8.76 -14.46
C LEU A 70 -1.37 -8.51 -15.91
N THR A 71 -1.84 -7.33 -16.21
CA THR A 71 -2.29 -6.96 -17.55
C THR A 71 -1.64 -5.69 -18.03
N ASN A 72 -1.29 -5.64 -19.31
CA ASN A 72 -0.90 -4.40 -19.96
C ASN A 72 -2.16 -3.54 -20.17
N SER A 73 -2.77 -3.12 -19.07
CA SER A 73 -3.95 -2.28 -19.15
C SER A 73 -3.54 -0.85 -19.44
N ASN A 74 -3.68 -0.44 -20.67
CA ASN A 74 -3.67 0.98 -21.05
C ASN A 74 -4.85 1.75 -20.45
N PHE A 75 -5.46 1.24 -19.39
CA PHE A 75 -6.65 1.83 -18.77
C PHE A 75 -6.36 3.22 -18.20
N TYR A 76 -5.12 3.47 -17.87
CA TYR A 76 -4.70 4.80 -17.42
C TYR A 76 -3.51 5.23 -18.26
N GLU A 77 -3.68 6.29 -19.03
CA GLU A 77 -2.62 6.89 -19.84
C GLU A 77 -1.37 7.24 -19.02
N THR A 78 -1.54 7.34 -17.69
CA THR A 78 -0.47 7.64 -16.74
C THR A 78 0.35 6.41 -16.31
N ASN A 79 -0.17 5.18 -16.51
CA ASN A 79 0.50 3.94 -16.15
C ASN A 79 1.25 3.38 -17.35
N LYS A 80 2.42 3.91 -17.62
CA LYS A 80 3.29 3.33 -18.65
C LYS A 80 4.03 2.14 -18.05
N PRO A 81 3.94 0.93 -18.66
CA PRO A 81 4.76 -0.20 -18.24
C PRO A 81 6.24 0.17 -18.45
N ILE A 82 7.02 0.08 -17.35
CA ILE A 82 8.47 0.32 -17.41
C ILE A 82 9.15 -0.95 -17.84
N TYR A 83 8.58 -2.09 -17.48
CA TYR A 83 9.23 -3.36 -17.62
C TYR A 83 8.23 -4.50 -17.80
N LYS A 84 8.54 -5.39 -18.72
CA LYS A 84 7.78 -6.62 -18.92
C LYS A 84 8.52 -7.79 -18.27
N LEU A 85 7.86 -8.47 -17.36
CA LEU A 85 8.39 -9.68 -16.75
C LEU A 85 7.90 -10.89 -17.52
N PRO A 86 8.81 -11.72 -18.05
CA PRO A 86 8.42 -12.94 -18.77
C PRO A 86 7.85 -13.99 -17.81
N ILE A 87 7.17 -14.99 -18.37
CA ILE A 87 6.71 -16.16 -17.62
C ILE A 87 7.93 -16.85 -16.99
N GLY A 88 7.80 -17.29 -15.74
CA GLY A 88 8.88 -17.93 -15.00
C GLY A 88 9.78 -16.98 -14.23
N THR A 89 9.44 -15.70 -14.15
CA THR A 89 10.19 -14.75 -13.33
C THR A 89 9.98 -15.03 -11.85
N LEU A 90 11.07 -15.00 -11.07
CA LEU A 90 11.04 -15.23 -9.63
C LEU A 90 10.69 -13.94 -8.89
N LEU A 91 9.70 -14.01 -8.03
CA LEU A 91 9.26 -12.92 -7.17
C LEU A 91 9.49 -13.30 -5.72
N ASN A 92 10.13 -12.44 -4.95
CA ASN A 92 10.31 -12.63 -3.52
C ASN A 92 9.26 -11.84 -2.76
N ILE A 93 8.47 -12.51 -1.93
CA ILE A 93 7.42 -11.88 -1.14
C ILE A 93 7.95 -11.56 0.25
N GLU A 94 7.89 -10.29 0.62
CA GLU A 94 8.41 -9.81 1.90
C GLU A 94 7.33 -9.66 2.96
N LYS A 95 6.20 -9.01 2.59
CA LYS A 95 5.12 -8.65 3.53
C LYS A 95 3.77 -8.67 2.85
N THR A 96 2.73 -8.80 3.67
CA THR A 96 1.35 -8.55 3.27
C THR A 96 0.73 -7.54 4.24
N LYS A 97 -0.02 -6.58 3.71
CA LYS A 97 -0.65 -5.53 4.51
C LYS A 97 -2.09 -5.29 4.05
N ALA A 98 -2.91 -4.82 4.98
CA ALA A 98 -4.23 -4.31 4.69
C ALA A 98 -4.27 -2.80 4.94
N PHE A 99 -4.79 -2.05 3.97
CA PHE A 99 -5.01 -0.62 4.09
C PHE A 99 -6.50 -0.35 4.06
N THR A 100 -7.01 0.26 5.12
CA THR A 100 -8.41 0.66 5.20
C THR A 100 -8.49 2.17 5.01
N THR A 101 -9.19 2.59 3.94
CA THR A 101 -9.40 4.00 3.68
C THR A 101 -10.38 4.59 4.68
N PRO A 102 -10.15 5.83 5.17
CA PRO A 102 -11.12 6.51 6.01
C PRO A 102 -12.39 6.82 5.19
N VAL A 103 -13.46 7.15 5.82
CA VAL A 103 -14.74 7.56 5.21
C VAL A 103 -15.47 6.42 4.49
N SER A 104 -14.89 5.81 3.46
CA SER A 104 -15.52 4.70 2.73
C SER A 104 -15.41 3.35 3.44
N GLY A 105 -14.44 3.20 4.34
CA GLY A 105 -14.18 1.93 5.03
C GLY A 105 -13.68 0.81 4.11
N SER A 106 -13.29 1.12 2.89
CA SER A 106 -12.78 0.14 1.94
C SER A 106 -11.40 -0.37 2.37
N THR A 107 -11.24 -1.68 2.39
CA THR A 107 -9.97 -2.33 2.73
C THR A 107 -9.34 -2.92 1.47
N HIS A 108 -8.08 -2.59 1.25
CA HIS A 108 -7.28 -3.12 0.16
C HIS A 108 -6.16 -4.00 0.72
N PHE A 109 -6.01 -5.19 0.16
CA PHE A 109 -4.96 -6.13 0.54
C PHE A 109 -3.80 -6.01 -0.45
N ILE A 110 -2.61 -5.82 0.08
CA ILE A 110 -1.42 -5.56 -0.72
C ILE A 110 -0.32 -6.55 -0.35
N VAL A 111 0.30 -7.11 -1.36
CA VAL A 111 1.51 -7.92 -1.24
C VAL A 111 2.70 -7.06 -1.59
N LEU A 112 3.68 -7.01 -0.70
CA LEU A 112 4.94 -6.28 -0.91
C LEU A 112 6.04 -7.29 -1.19
N GLY A 113 6.80 -7.04 -2.23
CA GLY A 113 7.89 -7.92 -2.60
C GLY A 113 8.96 -7.23 -3.43
N ASN A 114 9.91 -8.01 -3.89
CA ASN A 114 10.96 -7.55 -4.78
C ASN A 114 11.15 -8.52 -5.94
N VAL A 115 11.68 -8.00 -7.04
CA VAL A 115 12.03 -8.76 -8.22
C VAL A 115 13.33 -8.25 -8.80
N TYR A 116 14.21 -9.17 -9.20
CA TYR A 116 15.43 -8.82 -9.90
C TYR A 116 15.16 -8.66 -11.39
N ILE A 117 15.56 -7.52 -11.96
CA ILE A 117 15.43 -7.23 -13.37
C ILE A 117 16.80 -7.30 -14.02
N PRO A 118 17.10 -8.37 -14.81
CA PRO A 118 18.43 -8.58 -15.37
C PRO A 118 18.92 -7.46 -16.29
N GLU A 119 18.01 -6.86 -17.07
CA GLU A 119 18.39 -5.81 -18.01
C GLU A 119 18.79 -4.51 -17.32
N LEU A 120 18.21 -4.21 -16.15
CA LEU A 120 18.59 -3.08 -15.32
C LEU A 120 19.71 -3.43 -14.33
N LYS A 121 19.98 -4.73 -14.12
CA LYS A 121 20.87 -5.24 -13.08
C LYS A 121 20.54 -4.70 -11.69
N GLU A 122 19.24 -4.54 -11.42
CA GLU A 122 18.71 -4.00 -10.18
C GLU A 122 17.58 -4.88 -9.65
N THR A 123 17.44 -4.89 -8.32
CA THR A 123 16.27 -5.41 -7.64
C THR A 123 15.33 -4.26 -7.35
N VAL A 124 14.10 -4.36 -7.85
CA VAL A 124 13.06 -3.35 -7.62
C VAL A 124 12.02 -3.85 -6.65
N LYS A 125 11.51 -2.95 -5.83
CA LYS A 125 10.44 -3.25 -4.89
C LYS A 125 9.10 -2.92 -5.52
N PHE A 126 8.17 -3.87 -5.45
CA PHE A 126 6.84 -3.72 -6.01
C PHE A 126 5.76 -3.94 -4.95
N GLU A 127 4.57 -3.46 -5.24
CA GLU A 127 3.35 -3.82 -4.53
C GLU A 127 2.34 -4.42 -5.51
N PHE A 128 1.58 -5.40 -5.04
CA PHE A 128 0.56 -6.09 -5.81
C PHE A 128 -0.76 -6.03 -5.05
N PHE A 129 -1.81 -5.56 -5.72
CA PHE A 129 -3.15 -5.53 -5.16
C PHE A 129 -3.78 -6.91 -5.27
N TRP A 130 -4.02 -7.53 -4.14
CA TRP A 130 -4.60 -8.88 -4.07
C TRP A 130 -6.13 -8.87 -3.99
N GLY A 131 -6.71 -7.74 -3.64
CA GLY A 131 -8.16 -7.64 -3.57
C GLY A 131 -8.71 -6.43 -2.85
#